data_93a7e5b0adbb4a4d00221e766bd8d116
#
_entry.id   93a7e5b0adbb4a4d00221e766bd8d116
#
_cell.length_a   1.000
_cell.length_b   1.000
_cell.length_c   1.000
_cell.angle_alpha   90.00
_cell.angle_beta   90.00
_cell.angle_gamma   90.00
#
_symmetry.space_group_name_H-M   'P 1'
#
loop_
_entity.id
_entity.type
_entity.pdbx_description
1 polymer ?
#
loop_
_entity_poly.entity_id
_entity_poly.type
_entity_poly.pdbx_seq_one_letter_code
_entity_poly.pdbx_strand_id
1 'polypeptide(L)'
;MSKKIVILGALGYLGTELCKQYSGESWFNKIVAIDSRFVSERVSQLKDWNIEFHQGQILDEDFLKRDLNDADLVHHLAGVTDVSYVKKESNPAYDEKIKKIAIEGTNNVLKSIPQKCKIIFPSTHVIFEGLKETKQNIDENEVPCPILAYSSSKFQNEKDIKNSHKNYVILRLGSVYGYSSTDTMRINIMPNLFSKIASQSGIINLFSGGRQIKSLVPLIDVVRCMKFMGENDKINKEIFNLVKETVTVKEVAEICKKYNPKTSIKITDDETPNSGYALSNKKLLGTGFKFFYSLEESISVMIKQWSYKQNNYDLEYKSRGEKEFIDKRGKISNYELTEPINLIGYIESVKGSMRANHYHPVQEQKVLLVKGQFISIYKSLLDKNAPKITHVINEGDCVVTKPNVAHTMVFTEDSIFLNLVRGEREHENYGITHTLPYPLVSNEERKELLQNYKFDCRLCGGFNLKRVISIGYQPLANNLLKTRTQKDEMFPLEMNYCADCHNCQLSFVVDPKKMFTHYLYVTSTSTAMVEHFQNAAKNYIKEFKLTPKKSYIIDVGSNDGIALKPFQNLKFKNILGIEPAKNIAKIANKTKIKTENGY
;
A
#
# COMPACT_ATOMS: atom_id res chain seq x y z
N MET A 1 -17.21 15.48 -38.39
CA MET A 1 -16.94 16.59 -37.48
C MET A 1 -16.44 16.01 -36.16
N SER A 2 -15.41 16.62 -35.58
CA SER A 2 -14.90 16.24 -34.25
C SER A 2 -16.03 16.46 -33.21
N LYS A 3 -16.31 15.44 -32.37
CA LYS A 3 -17.27 15.56 -31.28
C LYS A 3 -16.55 16.04 -30.00
N LYS A 4 -17.21 16.89 -29.21
CA LYS A 4 -16.77 17.20 -27.84
C LYS A 4 -17.45 16.26 -26.86
N ILE A 5 -16.65 15.41 -26.20
CA ILE A 5 -17.07 14.42 -25.22
C ILE A 5 -16.58 14.85 -23.85
N VAL A 6 -17.48 15.00 -22.89
CA VAL A 6 -17.14 15.43 -21.53
C VAL A 6 -17.42 14.30 -20.54
N ILE A 7 -16.46 14.03 -19.66
CA ILE A 7 -16.55 13.02 -18.60
C ILE A 7 -16.50 13.74 -17.26
N LEU A 8 -17.67 13.84 -16.58
CA LEU A 8 -17.80 14.41 -15.24
C LEU A 8 -17.55 13.33 -14.18
N GLY A 9 -16.66 13.58 -13.21
CA GLY A 9 -16.19 12.58 -12.25
C GLY A 9 -15.10 11.69 -12.84
N ALA A 10 -14.25 12.28 -13.70
CA ALA A 10 -13.28 11.60 -14.53
C ALA A 10 -12.17 10.88 -13.74
N LEU A 11 -11.83 11.37 -12.55
CA LEU A 11 -10.81 10.75 -11.69
C LEU A 11 -11.37 9.67 -10.74
N GLY A 12 -12.66 9.33 -10.87
CA GLY A 12 -13.33 8.27 -10.13
C GLY A 12 -13.04 6.86 -10.67
N TYR A 13 -13.58 5.85 -9.97
CA TYR A 13 -13.43 4.42 -10.32
C TYR A 13 -13.90 4.09 -11.74
N LEU A 14 -15.08 4.56 -12.14
CA LEU A 14 -15.58 4.43 -13.51
C LEU A 14 -14.90 5.44 -14.45
N GLY A 15 -14.73 6.68 -13.99
CA GLY A 15 -14.26 7.79 -14.81
C GLY A 15 -12.86 7.54 -15.39
N THR A 16 -11.93 7.06 -14.59
CA THR A 16 -10.57 6.75 -15.06
C THR A 16 -10.56 5.67 -16.14
N GLU A 17 -11.31 4.60 -15.95
CA GLU A 17 -11.39 3.52 -16.94
C GLU A 17 -12.14 3.98 -18.20
N LEU A 18 -13.13 4.87 -18.07
CA LEU A 18 -13.82 5.46 -19.22
C LEU A 18 -12.89 6.40 -20.02
N CYS A 19 -12.10 7.23 -19.36
CA CYS A 19 -11.06 8.04 -20.01
C CYS A 19 -10.09 7.15 -20.80
N LYS A 20 -9.67 6.03 -20.21
CA LYS A 20 -8.83 5.03 -20.88
C LYS A 20 -9.50 4.45 -22.12
N GLN A 21 -10.82 4.19 -22.10
CA GLN A 21 -11.56 3.71 -23.29
C GLN A 21 -11.58 4.74 -24.42
N TYR A 22 -11.56 6.04 -24.09
CA TYR A 22 -11.53 7.13 -25.07
C TYR A 22 -10.12 7.56 -25.50
N SER A 23 -9.07 7.08 -24.85
CA SER A 23 -7.69 7.50 -25.17
C SER A 23 -7.29 7.24 -26.62
N GLY A 24 -7.80 6.16 -27.24
CA GLY A 24 -7.56 5.87 -28.67
C GLY A 24 -8.28 6.82 -29.64
N GLU A 25 -9.26 7.59 -29.19
CA GLU A 25 -10.07 8.51 -29.99
C GLU A 25 -9.76 10.00 -29.74
N SER A 26 -8.97 10.28 -28.75
CA SER A 26 -8.60 11.66 -28.33
C SER A 26 -7.85 12.45 -29.42
N TRP A 27 -7.37 11.78 -30.47
CA TRP A 27 -6.76 12.42 -31.64
C TRP A 27 -7.81 12.88 -32.67
N PHE A 28 -9.03 12.38 -32.61
CA PHE A 28 -10.12 12.67 -33.56
C PHE A 28 -11.24 13.46 -32.91
N ASN A 29 -11.45 13.30 -31.61
CA ASN A 29 -12.48 13.94 -30.80
C ASN A 29 -11.85 14.77 -29.69
N LYS A 30 -12.52 15.87 -29.31
CA LYS A 30 -12.11 16.64 -28.12
C LYS A 30 -12.67 15.94 -26.87
N ILE A 31 -11.78 15.32 -26.07
CA ILE A 31 -12.16 14.67 -24.81
C ILE A 31 -11.79 15.59 -23.66
N VAL A 32 -12.77 15.92 -22.80
CA VAL A 32 -12.59 16.78 -21.62
C VAL A 32 -12.95 15.99 -20.37
N ALA A 33 -12.00 15.81 -19.49
CA ALA A 33 -12.16 15.19 -18.18
C ALA A 33 -12.37 16.26 -17.11
N ILE A 34 -13.45 16.17 -16.34
CA ILE A 34 -13.78 17.11 -15.26
C ILE A 34 -13.91 16.34 -13.95
N ASP A 35 -13.21 16.82 -12.90
CA ASP A 35 -13.34 16.32 -11.53
C ASP A 35 -13.13 17.46 -10.53
N SER A 36 -13.75 17.36 -9.36
CA SER A 36 -13.56 18.34 -8.29
C SER A 36 -12.20 18.17 -7.59
N ARG A 37 -11.60 17.00 -7.70
CA ARG A 37 -10.29 16.67 -7.15
C ARG A 37 -9.20 16.92 -8.17
N PHE A 38 -8.00 17.19 -7.69
CA PHE A 38 -6.78 17.17 -8.49
C PHE A 38 -5.88 16.04 -7.97
N VAL A 39 -5.59 15.07 -8.82
CA VAL A 39 -4.68 13.97 -8.53
C VAL A 39 -3.59 14.01 -9.60
N SER A 40 -2.41 14.51 -9.23
CA SER A 40 -1.32 14.86 -10.18
C SER A 40 -0.95 13.74 -11.14
N GLU A 41 -0.82 12.52 -10.62
CA GLU A 41 -0.46 11.34 -11.42
C GLU A 41 -1.50 11.01 -12.49
N ARG A 42 -2.79 11.16 -12.14
CA ARG A 42 -3.89 10.90 -13.08
C ARG A 42 -4.06 11.99 -14.09
N VAL A 43 -3.88 13.25 -13.66
CA VAL A 43 -3.88 14.39 -14.58
C VAL A 43 -2.73 14.26 -15.57
N SER A 44 -1.55 13.82 -15.12
CA SER A 44 -0.43 13.47 -16.00
C SER A 44 -0.81 12.35 -16.98
N GLN A 45 -1.44 11.29 -16.50
CA GLN A 45 -1.89 10.18 -17.36
C GLN A 45 -2.95 10.61 -18.39
N LEU A 46 -3.88 11.49 -18.01
CA LEU A 46 -4.85 12.08 -18.95
C LEU A 46 -4.13 12.87 -20.05
N LYS A 47 -3.10 13.64 -19.70
CA LYS A 47 -2.27 14.36 -20.65
C LYS A 47 -1.57 13.42 -21.62
N ASP A 48 -1.02 12.30 -21.13
CA ASP A 48 -0.39 11.28 -22.00
C ASP A 48 -1.40 10.65 -22.97
N TRP A 49 -2.67 10.61 -22.60
CA TRP A 49 -3.78 10.14 -23.44
C TRP A 49 -4.37 11.24 -24.32
N ASN A 50 -3.78 12.44 -24.36
CA ASN A 50 -4.29 13.61 -25.07
C ASN A 50 -5.74 13.98 -24.66
N ILE A 51 -6.05 13.88 -23.35
CA ILE A 51 -7.32 14.24 -22.75
C ILE A 51 -7.13 15.51 -21.92
N GLU A 52 -7.93 16.52 -22.22
CA GLU A 52 -7.91 17.81 -21.52
C GLU A 52 -8.53 17.66 -20.12
N PHE A 53 -7.87 18.17 -19.08
CA PHE A 53 -8.38 18.10 -17.69
C PHE A 53 -8.77 19.48 -17.18
N HIS A 54 -10.01 19.61 -16.68
CA HIS A 54 -10.50 20.80 -16.00
C HIS A 54 -10.91 20.45 -14.57
N GLN A 55 -10.35 21.16 -13.59
CA GLN A 55 -10.78 21.02 -12.21
C GLN A 55 -12.02 21.87 -11.94
N GLY A 56 -13.12 21.26 -11.50
CA GLY A 56 -14.36 21.98 -11.22
C GLY A 56 -15.41 21.10 -10.56
N GLN A 57 -16.43 21.74 -10.00
CA GLN A 57 -17.51 21.10 -9.25
C GLN A 57 -18.84 21.21 -9.99
N ILE A 58 -19.67 20.16 -9.93
CA ILE A 58 -21.02 20.17 -10.54
C ILE A 58 -22.01 21.11 -9.85
N LEU A 59 -21.68 21.64 -8.68
CA LEU A 59 -22.46 22.68 -8.01
C LEU A 59 -22.13 24.10 -8.51
N ASP A 60 -21.06 24.29 -9.28
CA ASP A 60 -20.67 25.55 -9.88
C ASP A 60 -21.31 25.67 -11.28
N GLU A 61 -22.45 26.38 -11.35
CA GLU A 61 -23.25 26.53 -12.57
C GLU A 61 -22.50 27.34 -13.65
N ASP A 62 -21.72 28.35 -13.26
CA ASP A 62 -20.97 29.19 -14.21
C ASP A 62 -19.80 28.41 -14.83
N PHE A 63 -19.10 27.62 -14.01
CA PHE A 63 -18.10 26.68 -14.50
C PHE A 63 -18.70 25.71 -15.52
N LEU A 64 -19.82 25.07 -15.18
CA LEU A 64 -20.47 24.11 -16.06
C LEU A 64 -20.97 24.72 -17.36
N LYS A 65 -21.57 25.92 -17.30
CA LYS A 65 -22.00 26.65 -18.52
C LYS A 65 -20.86 26.91 -19.48
N ARG A 66 -19.70 27.32 -18.94
CA ARG A 66 -18.51 27.56 -19.76
C ARG A 66 -17.99 26.27 -20.40
N ASP A 67 -17.94 25.19 -19.66
CA ASP A 67 -17.28 23.96 -20.09
C ASP A 67 -18.20 22.98 -20.83
N LEU A 68 -19.54 23.10 -20.70
CA LEU A 68 -20.49 22.16 -21.30
C LEU A 68 -21.34 22.76 -22.44
N ASN A 69 -21.28 24.05 -22.70
CA ASN A 69 -22.18 24.74 -23.65
C ASN A 69 -22.08 24.26 -25.10
N ASP A 70 -21.01 23.59 -25.47
CA ASP A 70 -20.74 23.05 -26.80
C ASP A 70 -20.54 21.52 -26.79
N ALA A 71 -20.87 20.84 -25.68
CA ALA A 71 -20.73 19.39 -25.57
C ALA A 71 -21.72 18.65 -26.47
N ASP A 72 -21.25 17.61 -27.17
CA ASP A 72 -22.07 16.70 -27.95
C ASP A 72 -22.50 15.47 -27.14
N LEU A 73 -21.62 15.03 -26.22
CA LEU A 73 -21.85 13.88 -25.34
C LEU A 73 -21.31 14.19 -23.94
N VAL A 74 -22.11 13.90 -22.92
CA VAL A 74 -21.69 14.00 -21.51
C VAL A 74 -21.89 12.67 -20.80
N HIS A 75 -20.82 12.13 -20.24
CA HIS A 75 -20.88 11.03 -19.26
C HIS A 75 -20.95 11.64 -17.86
N HIS A 76 -22.10 11.58 -17.22
CA HIS A 76 -22.32 12.20 -15.90
C HIS A 76 -22.08 11.19 -14.77
N LEU A 77 -20.80 11.00 -14.40
CA LEU A 77 -20.34 10.08 -13.34
C LEU A 77 -20.14 10.81 -12.00
N ALA A 78 -20.12 12.17 -12.01
CA ALA A 78 -19.89 12.93 -10.79
C ALA A 78 -21.00 12.70 -9.76
N GLY A 79 -20.63 12.45 -8.52
CA GLY A 79 -21.55 12.22 -7.41
C GLY A 79 -20.83 11.60 -6.22
N VAL A 80 -21.52 11.54 -5.08
CA VAL A 80 -21.02 10.87 -3.86
C VAL A 80 -21.31 9.38 -3.96
N THR A 81 -20.29 8.55 -3.79
CA THR A 81 -20.40 7.08 -3.90
C THR A 81 -20.01 6.34 -2.62
N ASP A 82 -19.43 7.03 -1.65
CA ASP A 82 -19.17 6.47 -0.33
C ASP A 82 -20.41 6.70 0.53
N VAL A 83 -21.26 5.69 0.60
CA VAL A 83 -22.61 5.77 1.16
C VAL A 83 -22.86 4.59 2.09
N SER A 84 -23.69 4.81 3.11
CA SER A 84 -24.14 3.75 4.03
C SER A 84 -24.88 2.64 3.28
N TYR A 85 -24.66 1.40 3.68
CA TYR A 85 -25.33 0.23 3.10
C TYR A 85 -26.63 -0.13 3.81
N VAL A 86 -26.81 0.34 5.03
CA VAL A 86 -27.99 0.11 5.85
C VAL A 86 -28.45 1.40 6.55
N LYS A 87 -29.74 1.52 6.79
CA LYS A 87 -30.33 2.74 7.39
C LYS A 87 -29.77 3.08 8.78
N LYS A 88 -29.29 2.08 9.55
CA LYS A 88 -28.68 2.28 10.88
C LYS A 88 -27.34 3.05 10.81
N GLU A 89 -26.65 3.04 9.67
CA GLU A 89 -25.39 3.74 9.45
C GLU A 89 -25.59 5.16 8.87
N SER A 90 -26.84 5.55 8.61
CA SER A 90 -27.21 6.81 7.98
C SER A 90 -26.94 7.98 8.92
N ASN A 91 -26.20 8.98 8.42
CA ASN A 91 -25.92 10.23 9.12
C ASN A 91 -26.71 11.37 8.43
N PRO A 92 -27.66 12.05 9.11
CA PRO A 92 -28.51 13.06 8.49
C PRO A 92 -27.76 14.19 7.78
N ALA A 93 -26.68 14.70 8.36
CA ALA A 93 -25.87 15.76 7.74
C ALA A 93 -25.17 15.28 6.47
N TYR A 94 -24.72 14.03 6.46
CA TYR A 94 -24.09 13.42 5.29
C TYR A 94 -25.12 13.09 4.21
N ASP A 95 -26.30 12.63 4.59
CA ASP A 95 -27.43 12.38 3.68
C ASP A 95 -27.89 13.65 2.95
N GLU A 96 -27.93 14.78 3.64
CA GLU A 96 -28.22 16.10 3.02
C GLU A 96 -27.13 16.50 2.02
N LYS A 97 -25.86 16.28 2.33
CA LYS A 97 -24.74 16.50 1.40
C LYS A 97 -24.87 15.62 0.15
N ILE A 98 -25.21 14.33 0.32
CA ILE A 98 -25.45 13.40 -0.79
C ILE A 98 -26.57 13.93 -1.69
N LYS A 99 -27.72 14.28 -1.12
CA LYS A 99 -28.88 14.80 -1.85
C LYS A 99 -28.54 16.09 -2.60
N LYS A 100 -27.90 17.05 -1.92
CA LYS A 100 -27.50 18.32 -2.53
C LYS A 100 -26.60 18.08 -3.75
N ILE A 101 -25.50 17.36 -3.61
CA ILE A 101 -24.57 17.12 -4.72
C ILE A 101 -25.26 16.35 -5.85
N ALA A 102 -26.04 15.32 -5.53
CA ALA A 102 -26.69 14.51 -6.54
C ALA A 102 -27.78 15.28 -7.30
N ILE A 103 -28.71 15.95 -6.61
CA ILE A 103 -29.88 16.57 -7.22
C ILE A 103 -29.54 17.93 -7.83
N GLU A 104 -28.97 18.86 -7.05
CA GLU A 104 -28.59 20.18 -7.55
C GLU A 104 -27.53 20.10 -8.63
N GLY A 105 -26.48 19.24 -8.38
CA GLY A 105 -25.41 19.05 -9.36
C GLY A 105 -25.90 18.47 -10.68
N THR A 106 -26.81 17.48 -10.68
CA THR A 106 -27.42 16.95 -11.90
C THR A 106 -28.25 17.99 -12.62
N ASN A 107 -29.04 18.78 -11.89
CA ASN A 107 -29.84 19.85 -12.48
C ASN A 107 -28.99 20.95 -13.11
N ASN A 108 -27.86 21.32 -12.49
CA ASN A 108 -26.91 22.25 -13.07
C ASN A 108 -26.29 21.71 -14.37
N VAL A 109 -25.90 20.42 -14.40
CA VAL A 109 -25.44 19.77 -15.63
C VAL A 109 -26.50 19.84 -16.73
N LEU A 110 -27.75 19.48 -16.42
CA LEU A 110 -28.85 19.51 -17.39
C LEU A 110 -29.13 20.92 -17.94
N LYS A 111 -29.02 21.98 -17.14
CA LYS A 111 -29.13 23.37 -17.58
C LYS A 111 -27.98 23.82 -18.47
N SER A 112 -26.77 23.29 -18.23
CA SER A 112 -25.52 23.74 -18.88
C SER A 112 -25.23 23.07 -20.22
N ILE A 113 -25.80 21.89 -20.50
CA ILE A 113 -25.58 21.18 -21.76
C ILE A 113 -26.55 21.64 -22.87
N PRO A 114 -26.13 21.64 -24.14
CA PRO A 114 -27.01 21.95 -25.29
C PRO A 114 -28.21 21.01 -25.38
N GLN A 115 -29.28 21.44 -26.02
CA GLN A 115 -30.47 20.59 -26.21
C GLN A 115 -30.20 19.33 -27.02
N LYS A 116 -29.27 19.39 -27.98
CA LYS A 116 -28.84 18.25 -28.81
C LYS A 116 -27.90 17.30 -28.10
N CYS A 117 -27.26 17.74 -26.99
CA CYS A 117 -26.28 16.95 -26.25
C CYS A 117 -26.91 15.67 -25.70
N LYS A 118 -26.21 14.57 -25.84
CA LYS A 118 -26.60 13.28 -25.24
C LYS A 118 -25.96 13.11 -23.88
N ILE A 119 -26.74 12.71 -22.88
CA ILE A 119 -26.24 12.41 -21.54
C ILE A 119 -26.28 10.90 -21.27
N ILE A 120 -25.17 10.32 -20.81
CA ILE A 120 -25.10 8.96 -20.32
C ILE A 120 -25.00 9.02 -18.79
N PHE A 121 -26.00 8.48 -18.12
CA PHE A 121 -26.11 8.57 -16.66
C PHE A 121 -26.07 7.19 -16.01
N PRO A 122 -25.05 6.88 -15.19
CA PRO A 122 -25.04 5.68 -14.38
C PRO A 122 -25.94 5.86 -13.15
N SER A 123 -27.10 5.23 -13.19
CA SER A 123 -27.98 5.00 -12.06
C SER A 123 -27.56 3.74 -11.32
N THR A 124 -28.39 3.16 -10.50
CA THR A 124 -28.02 2.04 -9.63
C THR A 124 -29.17 1.04 -9.49
N HIS A 125 -28.82 -0.24 -9.32
CA HIS A 125 -29.80 -1.26 -8.94
C HIS A 125 -30.36 -1.06 -7.53
N VAL A 126 -29.66 -0.30 -6.67
CA VAL A 126 -30.05 -0.10 -5.25
C VAL A 126 -31.37 0.66 -5.13
N ILE A 127 -31.90 1.25 -6.21
CA ILE A 127 -33.26 1.82 -6.23
C ILE A 127 -34.35 0.78 -5.90
N PHE A 128 -34.04 -0.52 -5.89
CA PHE A 128 -34.93 -1.61 -5.54
C PHE A 128 -34.68 -2.18 -4.12
N GLU A 129 -33.88 -1.54 -3.29
CA GLU A 129 -33.51 -2.03 -1.97
C GLU A 129 -34.66 -2.17 -0.97
N GLY A 130 -35.78 -1.47 -1.20
CA GLY A 130 -36.98 -1.54 -0.39
C GLY A 130 -37.90 -2.74 -0.70
N LEU A 131 -37.53 -3.61 -1.64
CA LEU A 131 -38.28 -4.83 -1.91
C LEU A 131 -38.27 -5.73 -0.67
N LYS A 132 -39.45 -6.15 -0.22
CA LYS A 132 -39.61 -7.00 0.98
C LYS A 132 -39.31 -8.47 0.71
N GLU A 133 -39.47 -8.90 -0.55
CA GLU A 133 -39.28 -10.29 -0.97
C GLU A 133 -38.21 -10.39 -2.05
N THR A 134 -37.58 -11.54 -2.14
CA THR A 134 -36.64 -11.85 -3.21
C THR A 134 -37.36 -11.87 -4.55
N LYS A 135 -37.01 -10.94 -5.45
CA LYS A 135 -37.61 -10.86 -6.78
C LYS A 135 -36.58 -11.18 -7.85
N GLN A 136 -37.00 -11.98 -8.82
CA GLN A 136 -36.18 -12.40 -9.95
C GLN A 136 -36.62 -11.69 -11.23
N ASN A 137 -35.68 -11.52 -12.18
CA ASN A 137 -35.96 -10.97 -13.50
C ASN A 137 -36.59 -9.56 -13.50
N ILE A 138 -36.17 -8.70 -12.57
CA ILE A 138 -36.63 -7.30 -12.52
C ILE A 138 -36.20 -6.60 -13.80
N ASP A 139 -37.17 -6.17 -14.63
CA ASP A 139 -36.91 -5.39 -15.83
C ASP A 139 -36.94 -3.87 -15.56
N GLU A 140 -36.77 -3.07 -16.60
CA GLU A 140 -36.70 -1.62 -16.49
C GLU A 140 -38.05 -0.94 -16.16
N ASN A 141 -39.18 -1.65 -16.27
CA ASN A 141 -40.53 -1.18 -15.98
C ASN A 141 -40.90 -1.37 -14.51
N GLU A 142 -40.14 -2.17 -13.77
CA GLU A 142 -40.34 -2.39 -12.33
C GLU A 142 -40.33 -1.05 -11.58
N VAL A 143 -41.26 -0.91 -10.64
CA VAL A 143 -41.38 0.31 -9.82
C VAL A 143 -40.27 0.36 -8.79
N PRO A 144 -39.39 1.38 -8.84
CA PRO A 144 -38.37 1.56 -7.84
C PRO A 144 -38.93 1.87 -6.44
N CYS A 145 -38.32 1.34 -5.41
CA CYS A 145 -38.65 1.54 -4.01
C CYS A 145 -37.38 1.86 -3.17
N PRO A 146 -36.71 3.01 -3.43
CA PRO A 146 -35.50 3.39 -2.72
C PRO A 146 -35.79 3.75 -1.26
N ILE A 147 -34.83 3.44 -0.34
CA ILE A 147 -34.93 3.73 1.10
C ILE A 147 -33.85 4.70 1.54
N LEU A 148 -32.62 4.56 1.03
CA LEU A 148 -31.47 5.36 1.43
C LEU A 148 -31.38 6.68 0.66
N ALA A 149 -30.68 7.66 1.21
CA ALA A 149 -30.47 8.96 0.58
C ALA A 149 -29.84 8.84 -0.81
N TYR A 150 -28.87 7.92 -0.96
CA TYR A 150 -28.20 7.66 -2.23
C TYR A 150 -29.16 7.14 -3.31
N SER A 151 -29.86 6.06 -3.03
CA SER A 151 -30.78 5.41 -3.99
C SER A 151 -31.95 6.35 -4.34
N SER A 152 -32.50 7.06 -3.34
CA SER A 152 -33.54 8.05 -3.54
C SER A 152 -33.08 9.20 -4.43
N SER A 153 -31.87 9.71 -4.23
CA SER A 153 -31.28 10.77 -5.06
C SER A 153 -31.02 10.29 -6.49
N LYS A 154 -30.51 9.06 -6.67
CA LYS A 154 -30.32 8.48 -8.00
C LYS A 154 -31.63 8.30 -8.75
N PHE A 155 -32.67 7.87 -8.06
CA PHE A 155 -34.01 7.76 -8.66
C PHE A 155 -34.62 9.12 -8.99
N GLN A 156 -34.40 10.15 -8.16
CA GLN A 156 -34.79 11.51 -8.49
C GLN A 156 -34.08 12.03 -9.74
N ASN A 157 -32.75 11.76 -9.86
CA ASN A 157 -32.00 12.14 -11.06
C ASN A 157 -32.51 11.44 -12.33
N GLU A 158 -32.95 10.16 -12.25
CA GLU A 158 -33.61 9.49 -13.39
C GLU A 158 -34.87 10.29 -13.85
N LYS A 159 -35.68 10.78 -12.90
CA LYS A 159 -36.87 11.61 -13.21
C LYS A 159 -36.50 12.95 -13.82
N ASP A 160 -35.50 13.64 -13.22
CA ASP A 160 -35.08 14.98 -13.68
C ASP A 160 -34.49 14.90 -15.11
N ILE A 161 -33.66 13.86 -15.40
CA ILE A 161 -33.11 13.60 -16.72
C ILE A 161 -34.23 13.33 -17.74
N LYS A 162 -35.23 12.51 -17.41
CA LYS A 162 -36.38 12.21 -18.28
C LYS A 162 -37.18 13.49 -18.57
N ASN A 163 -37.42 14.28 -17.55
CA ASN A 163 -38.22 15.53 -17.65
C ASN A 163 -37.48 16.68 -18.35
N SER A 164 -36.15 16.58 -18.50
CA SER A 164 -35.35 17.60 -19.21
C SER A 164 -35.56 17.64 -20.71
N HIS A 165 -36.25 16.63 -21.27
CA HIS A 165 -36.49 16.44 -22.70
C HIS A 165 -35.20 16.32 -23.55
N LYS A 166 -34.04 16.22 -22.95
CA LYS A 166 -32.74 16.03 -23.63
C LYS A 166 -32.58 14.61 -24.15
N ASN A 167 -31.54 14.37 -24.93
CA ASN A 167 -31.12 13.05 -25.33
C ASN A 167 -30.45 12.35 -24.15
N TYR A 168 -30.85 11.13 -23.81
CA TYR A 168 -30.25 10.42 -22.67
C TYR A 168 -30.24 8.92 -22.84
N VAL A 169 -29.30 8.28 -22.11
CA VAL A 169 -29.37 6.85 -21.76
C VAL A 169 -29.06 6.75 -20.25
N ILE A 170 -29.95 6.09 -19.54
CA ILE A 170 -29.79 5.79 -18.12
C ILE A 170 -29.42 4.31 -17.98
N LEU A 171 -28.33 4.04 -17.24
CA LEU A 171 -27.83 2.70 -17.00
C LEU A 171 -27.97 2.38 -15.50
N ARG A 172 -28.89 1.48 -15.14
CA ARG A 172 -29.06 0.98 -13.77
C ARG A 172 -28.01 -0.11 -13.54
N LEU A 173 -26.90 0.29 -12.92
CA LEU A 173 -25.74 -0.58 -12.71
C LEU A 173 -26.03 -1.62 -11.63
N GLY A 174 -25.68 -2.88 -11.86
CA GLY A 174 -25.43 -3.85 -10.80
C GLY A 174 -24.26 -3.45 -9.93
N SER A 175 -23.91 -4.28 -8.94
CA SER A 175 -22.70 -4.05 -8.16
C SER A 175 -21.47 -4.18 -9.07
N VAL A 176 -20.76 -3.05 -9.25
CA VAL A 176 -19.63 -2.97 -10.17
C VAL A 176 -18.38 -3.54 -9.51
N TYR A 177 -17.76 -4.53 -10.11
CA TYR A 177 -16.55 -5.17 -9.60
C TYR A 177 -15.43 -5.18 -10.64
N GLY A 178 -14.19 -5.28 -10.16
CA GLY A 178 -12.99 -5.37 -10.99
C GLY A 178 -11.84 -4.55 -10.43
N TYR A 179 -10.61 -4.93 -10.77
CA TYR A 179 -9.43 -4.21 -10.36
C TYR A 179 -9.33 -2.84 -11.05
N SER A 180 -8.97 -1.83 -10.29
CA SER A 180 -8.51 -0.54 -10.81
C SER A 180 -7.34 -0.06 -9.98
N SER A 181 -6.40 0.63 -10.60
CA SER A 181 -5.25 1.23 -9.92
C SER A 181 -5.62 2.51 -9.16
N THR A 182 -6.89 2.91 -9.18
CA THR A 182 -7.34 4.16 -8.57
C THR A 182 -7.60 4.00 -7.06
N ASP A 183 -7.28 5.04 -6.28
CA ASP A 183 -7.60 5.18 -4.85
C ASP A 183 -9.11 5.18 -4.56
N THR A 184 -9.92 5.47 -5.59
CA THR A 184 -11.37 5.47 -5.53
C THR A 184 -12.02 4.13 -5.81
N MET A 185 -11.22 3.07 -6.01
CA MET A 185 -11.76 1.71 -6.13
C MET A 185 -12.52 1.34 -4.86
N ARG A 186 -13.78 0.95 -5.02
CA ARG A 186 -14.64 0.52 -3.90
C ARG A 186 -14.29 -0.91 -3.47
N ILE A 187 -13.36 -1.04 -2.53
CA ILE A 187 -12.94 -2.35 -2.00
C ILE A 187 -14.09 -3.06 -1.29
N ASN A 188 -15.00 -2.31 -0.64
CA ASN A 188 -16.12 -2.85 0.13
C ASN A 188 -17.21 -3.54 -0.73
N ILE A 189 -17.16 -3.42 -2.05
CA ILE A 189 -18.03 -4.21 -2.91
C ILE A 189 -17.62 -5.68 -2.81
N MET A 190 -18.57 -6.55 -2.54
CA MET A 190 -18.36 -7.94 -2.13
C MET A 190 -17.36 -8.72 -3.01
N PRO A 191 -17.41 -8.75 -4.34
CA PRO A 191 -16.39 -9.47 -5.13
C PRO A 191 -14.98 -8.89 -4.98
N ASN A 192 -14.86 -7.55 -4.86
CA ASN A 192 -13.59 -6.88 -4.66
C ASN A 192 -13.00 -7.22 -3.27
N LEU A 193 -13.83 -7.12 -2.22
CA LEU A 193 -13.43 -7.43 -0.85
C LEU A 193 -13.00 -8.90 -0.71
N PHE A 194 -13.80 -9.83 -1.23
CA PHE A 194 -13.50 -11.25 -1.13
C PHE A 194 -12.22 -11.61 -1.91
N SER A 195 -12.01 -11.00 -3.08
CA SER A 195 -10.77 -11.19 -3.85
C SER A 195 -9.55 -10.64 -3.09
N LYS A 196 -9.69 -9.50 -2.42
CA LYS A 196 -8.61 -8.93 -1.59
C LYS A 196 -8.32 -9.84 -0.38
N ILE A 197 -9.35 -10.32 0.32
CA ILE A 197 -9.19 -11.28 1.43
C ILE A 197 -8.51 -12.56 0.92
N ALA A 198 -8.96 -13.09 -0.21
CA ALA A 198 -8.41 -14.30 -0.80
C ALA A 198 -6.95 -14.12 -1.23
N SER A 199 -6.58 -12.96 -1.81
CA SER A 199 -5.18 -12.68 -2.18
C SER A 199 -4.22 -12.78 -1.00
N GLN A 200 -4.74 -12.65 0.21
CA GLN A 200 -4.02 -12.64 1.47
C GLN A 200 -4.19 -13.94 2.27
N SER A 201 -4.80 -14.97 1.69
CA SER A 201 -5.11 -16.23 2.36
C SER A 201 -5.97 -16.05 3.63
N GLY A 202 -6.81 -15.02 3.65
CA GLY A 202 -7.65 -14.64 4.79
C GLY A 202 -8.93 -15.49 4.95
N ILE A 203 -9.79 -15.04 5.86
CA ILE A 203 -11.08 -15.70 6.17
C ILE A 203 -12.22 -14.88 5.56
N ILE A 204 -13.01 -15.50 4.69
CA ILE A 204 -14.25 -14.91 4.16
C ILE A 204 -15.41 -15.36 5.06
N ASN A 205 -16.10 -14.40 5.69
CA ASN A 205 -17.27 -14.65 6.51
C ASN A 205 -18.54 -14.58 5.66
N LEU A 206 -19.40 -15.61 5.76
CA LEU A 206 -20.67 -15.71 5.06
C LEU A 206 -21.82 -15.59 6.06
N PHE A 207 -22.49 -14.44 6.08
CA PHE A 207 -23.70 -14.21 6.87
C PHE A 207 -24.86 -15.04 6.31
N SER A 208 -25.66 -15.65 7.15
CA SER A 208 -26.80 -16.53 6.79
C SER A 208 -26.43 -17.58 5.73
N GLY A 209 -25.21 -18.13 5.79
CA GLY A 209 -24.73 -19.12 4.82
C GLY A 209 -24.46 -18.57 3.42
N GLY A 210 -24.43 -17.25 3.24
CA GLY A 210 -24.12 -16.59 1.95
C GLY A 210 -25.20 -16.78 0.87
N ARG A 211 -26.47 -17.01 1.25
CA ARG A 211 -27.60 -17.26 0.32
C ARG A 211 -28.10 -16.00 -0.39
N GLN A 212 -27.68 -14.82 0.04
CA GLN A 212 -28.09 -13.54 -0.56
C GLN A 212 -27.71 -13.46 -2.03
N ILE A 213 -28.68 -13.06 -2.89
CA ILE A 213 -28.50 -12.90 -4.32
C ILE A 213 -27.96 -11.50 -4.63
N LYS A 214 -27.02 -11.41 -5.57
CA LYS A 214 -26.41 -10.17 -6.06
C LYS A 214 -26.39 -10.12 -7.58
N SER A 215 -26.82 -9.00 -8.13
CA SER A 215 -26.65 -8.68 -9.55
C SER A 215 -25.34 -7.93 -9.75
N LEU A 216 -24.42 -8.49 -10.51
CA LEU A 216 -23.04 -8.03 -10.65
C LEU A 216 -22.74 -7.60 -12.08
N VAL A 217 -21.78 -6.69 -12.25
CA VAL A 217 -21.28 -6.27 -13.58
C VAL A 217 -19.79 -5.94 -13.52
N PRO A 218 -18.96 -6.41 -14.48
CA PRO A 218 -17.54 -6.09 -14.54
C PRO A 218 -17.31 -4.61 -14.87
N LEU A 219 -16.37 -3.96 -14.16
CA LEU A 219 -15.98 -2.57 -14.35
C LEU A 219 -15.72 -2.21 -15.83
N ILE A 220 -14.93 -3.04 -16.50
CA ILE A 220 -14.55 -2.76 -17.90
C ILE A 220 -15.75 -2.88 -18.84
N ASP A 221 -16.66 -3.81 -18.60
CA ASP A 221 -17.89 -3.90 -19.39
C ASP A 221 -18.86 -2.74 -19.12
N VAL A 222 -18.85 -2.16 -17.90
CA VAL A 222 -19.61 -0.94 -17.62
C VAL A 222 -19.12 0.21 -18.50
N VAL A 223 -17.82 0.50 -18.51
CA VAL A 223 -17.28 1.64 -19.27
C VAL A 223 -17.37 1.39 -20.79
N ARG A 224 -17.24 0.16 -21.25
CA ARG A 224 -17.50 -0.24 -22.65
C ARG A 224 -18.96 0.00 -23.04
N CYS A 225 -19.90 -0.37 -22.17
CA CYS A 225 -21.31 -0.12 -22.39
C CYS A 225 -21.61 1.38 -22.43
N MET A 226 -21.05 2.16 -21.51
CA MET A 226 -21.22 3.63 -21.51
C MET A 226 -20.73 4.26 -22.81
N LYS A 227 -19.57 3.83 -23.31
CA LYS A 227 -19.03 4.28 -24.60
C LYS A 227 -19.95 3.85 -25.74
N PHE A 228 -20.32 2.58 -25.81
CA PHE A 228 -21.24 2.04 -26.83
C PHE A 228 -22.57 2.81 -26.89
N MET A 229 -23.16 3.13 -25.74
CA MET A 229 -24.39 3.92 -25.65
C MET A 229 -24.18 5.37 -26.05
N GLY A 230 -23.01 5.95 -25.75
CA GLY A 230 -22.67 7.33 -26.14
C GLY A 230 -22.52 7.49 -27.65
N GLU A 231 -21.93 6.51 -28.31
CA GLU A 231 -21.64 6.51 -29.75
C GLU A 231 -22.81 6.07 -30.64
N ASN A 232 -23.80 5.39 -30.07
CA ASN A 232 -24.95 4.89 -30.83
C ASN A 232 -26.10 5.92 -30.81
N ASP A 233 -26.20 6.73 -31.86
CA ASP A 233 -27.23 7.76 -31.97
C ASP A 233 -28.66 7.21 -32.11
N LYS A 234 -28.82 5.92 -32.46
CA LYS A 234 -30.14 5.26 -32.56
C LYS A 234 -30.74 4.91 -31.20
N ILE A 235 -29.91 4.80 -30.16
CA ILE A 235 -30.32 4.51 -28.79
C ILE A 235 -30.46 5.82 -28.03
N ASN A 236 -31.69 6.25 -27.76
CA ASN A 236 -31.98 7.53 -27.13
C ASN A 236 -33.23 7.46 -26.30
N LYS A 237 -33.29 8.23 -25.19
CA LYS A 237 -34.39 8.28 -24.23
C LYS A 237 -34.77 6.93 -23.65
N GLU A 238 -33.75 6.15 -23.32
CA GLU A 238 -33.86 4.76 -22.87
C GLU A 238 -33.25 4.54 -21.48
N ILE A 239 -33.78 3.55 -20.78
CA ILE A 239 -33.23 3.02 -19.54
C ILE A 239 -32.87 1.57 -19.76
N PHE A 240 -31.71 1.15 -19.27
CA PHE A 240 -31.24 -0.25 -19.31
C PHE A 240 -30.72 -0.70 -17.95
N ASN A 241 -31.04 -1.93 -17.58
CA ASN A 241 -30.37 -2.62 -16.50
C ASN A 241 -29.02 -3.13 -17.01
N LEU A 242 -27.92 -2.60 -16.45
CA LEU A 242 -26.57 -3.02 -16.81
C LEU A 242 -26.04 -3.98 -15.75
N VAL A 243 -26.38 -5.23 -15.92
CA VAL A 243 -25.94 -6.37 -15.11
C VAL A 243 -25.51 -7.50 -16.04
N LYS A 244 -24.51 -8.27 -15.63
CA LYS A 244 -24.06 -9.42 -16.39
C LYS A 244 -24.48 -10.72 -15.73
N GLU A 245 -24.21 -10.83 -14.44
CA GLU A 245 -24.33 -12.07 -13.69
C GLU A 245 -25.19 -11.87 -12.45
N THR A 246 -25.98 -12.89 -12.14
CA THR A 246 -26.69 -12.98 -10.87
C THR A 246 -26.17 -14.19 -10.11
N VAL A 247 -25.59 -13.98 -8.95
CA VAL A 247 -24.92 -15.00 -8.15
C VAL A 247 -25.26 -14.83 -6.67
N THR A 248 -25.06 -15.89 -5.90
CA THR A 248 -25.09 -15.82 -4.43
C THR A 248 -23.73 -15.35 -3.89
N VAL A 249 -23.75 -14.80 -2.69
CA VAL A 249 -22.53 -14.41 -1.97
C VAL A 249 -21.61 -15.62 -1.77
N LYS A 250 -22.19 -16.81 -1.54
CA LYS A 250 -21.44 -18.07 -1.38
C LYS A 250 -20.68 -18.47 -2.63
N GLU A 251 -21.32 -18.40 -3.82
CA GLU A 251 -20.65 -18.70 -5.08
C GLU A 251 -19.42 -17.83 -5.31
N VAL A 252 -19.49 -16.54 -4.98
CA VAL A 252 -18.32 -15.65 -5.10
C VAL A 252 -17.19 -16.05 -4.16
N ALA A 253 -17.51 -16.43 -2.92
CA ALA A 253 -16.51 -16.92 -1.96
C ALA A 253 -15.85 -18.22 -2.43
N GLU A 254 -16.63 -19.14 -3.03
CA GLU A 254 -16.12 -20.39 -3.57
C GLU A 254 -15.19 -20.16 -4.78
N ILE A 255 -15.53 -19.22 -5.67
CA ILE A 255 -14.63 -18.79 -6.75
C ILE A 255 -13.32 -18.25 -6.16
N CYS A 256 -13.38 -17.37 -5.16
CA CYS A 256 -12.19 -16.85 -4.52
C CYS A 256 -11.31 -17.96 -3.91
N LYS A 257 -11.92 -18.93 -3.24
CA LYS A 257 -11.22 -20.10 -2.66
C LYS A 257 -10.62 -20.99 -3.75
N LYS A 258 -11.29 -21.15 -4.91
CA LYS A 258 -10.74 -21.90 -6.06
C LYS A 258 -9.41 -21.31 -6.54
N TYR A 259 -9.29 -19.97 -6.59
CA TYR A 259 -8.08 -19.29 -7.05
C TYR A 259 -7.02 -19.10 -5.97
N ASN A 260 -7.40 -19.16 -4.70
CA ASN A 260 -6.46 -19.30 -3.59
C ASN A 260 -6.98 -20.33 -2.57
N PRO A 261 -6.59 -21.61 -2.67
CA PRO A 261 -7.04 -22.68 -1.79
C PRO A 261 -6.71 -22.50 -0.30
N LYS A 262 -5.77 -21.59 0.02
CA LYS A 262 -5.44 -21.24 1.42
C LYS A 262 -6.50 -20.34 2.07
N THR A 263 -7.42 -19.79 1.28
CA THR A 263 -8.55 -18.99 1.78
C THR A 263 -9.51 -19.86 2.56
N SER A 264 -9.89 -19.42 3.76
CA SER A 264 -10.89 -20.08 4.58
C SER A 264 -12.26 -19.43 4.41
N ILE A 265 -13.32 -20.22 4.41
CA ILE A 265 -14.70 -19.72 4.40
C ILE A 265 -15.33 -20.11 5.73
N LYS A 266 -15.87 -19.13 6.47
CA LYS A 266 -16.58 -19.32 7.73
C LYS A 266 -18.03 -18.89 7.57
N ILE A 267 -18.95 -19.77 7.90
CA ILE A 267 -20.39 -19.46 7.93
C ILE A 267 -20.72 -18.92 9.32
N THR A 268 -21.48 -17.82 9.38
CA THR A 268 -22.01 -17.23 10.60
C THR A 268 -23.54 -17.24 10.55
N ASP A 269 -24.17 -17.25 11.73
CA ASP A 269 -25.63 -17.25 11.88
C ASP A 269 -26.23 -15.83 11.84
N ASP A 270 -25.40 -14.80 11.61
CA ASP A 270 -25.86 -13.42 11.55
C ASP A 270 -26.86 -13.22 10.41
N GLU A 271 -27.92 -12.48 10.69
CA GLU A 271 -28.95 -12.17 9.71
C GLU A 271 -28.44 -11.17 8.65
N THR A 272 -28.88 -11.36 7.41
CA THR A 272 -28.66 -10.39 6.33
C THR A 272 -29.82 -9.41 6.25
N PRO A 273 -29.57 -8.12 5.97
CA PRO A 273 -30.64 -7.09 5.92
C PRO A 273 -31.65 -7.32 4.79
N ASN A 274 -31.32 -8.07 3.75
CA ASN A 274 -32.22 -8.50 2.69
C ASN A 274 -31.72 -9.78 1.99
N SER A 275 -32.64 -10.49 1.35
CA SER A 275 -32.32 -11.72 0.59
C SER A 275 -31.78 -11.44 -0.81
N GLY A 276 -31.77 -10.18 -1.23
CA GLY A 276 -31.33 -9.74 -2.55
C GLY A 276 -32.42 -9.81 -3.62
N TYR A 277 -32.03 -9.41 -4.83
CA TYR A 277 -32.90 -9.44 -6.01
C TYR A 277 -32.07 -9.55 -7.28
N ALA A 278 -32.69 -10.00 -8.38
CA ALA A 278 -32.04 -10.21 -9.65
C ALA A 278 -32.63 -9.32 -10.75
N LEU A 279 -31.77 -8.54 -11.41
CA LEU A 279 -32.16 -7.70 -12.54
C LEU A 279 -32.02 -8.47 -13.86
N SER A 280 -32.95 -8.21 -14.78
CA SER A 280 -32.88 -8.72 -16.15
C SER A 280 -32.08 -7.77 -17.04
N ASN A 281 -31.18 -8.30 -17.85
CA ASN A 281 -30.41 -7.55 -18.87
C ASN A 281 -30.91 -7.78 -20.31
N LYS A 282 -32.06 -8.41 -20.48
CA LYS A 282 -32.58 -8.79 -21.81
C LYS A 282 -32.71 -7.59 -22.76
N LYS A 283 -33.20 -6.46 -22.25
CA LYS A 283 -33.34 -5.23 -23.04
C LYS A 283 -31.99 -4.72 -23.53
N LEU A 284 -30.97 -4.72 -22.66
CA LEU A 284 -29.62 -4.32 -23.02
C LEU A 284 -29.02 -5.20 -24.08
N LEU A 285 -29.13 -6.53 -23.93
CA LEU A 285 -28.62 -7.48 -24.92
C LEU A 285 -29.29 -7.32 -26.27
N GLY A 286 -30.58 -6.94 -26.29
CA GLY A 286 -31.33 -6.62 -27.51
C GLY A 286 -30.75 -5.44 -28.32
N THR A 287 -29.88 -4.60 -27.74
CA THR A 287 -29.18 -3.53 -28.46
C THR A 287 -27.96 -4.01 -29.26
N GLY A 288 -27.59 -5.27 -29.12
CA GLY A 288 -26.37 -5.85 -29.71
C GLY A 288 -25.12 -5.69 -28.83
N PHE A 289 -25.23 -5.10 -27.63
CA PHE A 289 -24.12 -5.03 -26.68
C PHE A 289 -23.70 -6.43 -26.21
N LYS A 290 -22.39 -6.68 -26.12
CA LYS A 290 -21.83 -7.95 -25.66
C LYS A 290 -20.89 -7.74 -24.48
N PHE A 291 -21.09 -8.52 -23.42
CA PHE A 291 -20.16 -8.62 -22.30
C PHE A 291 -18.94 -9.48 -22.70
N PHE A 292 -17.76 -9.10 -22.22
CA PHE A 292 -16.52 -9.82 -22.48
C PHE A 292 -15.87 -10.41 -21.23
N TYR A 293 -16.01 -9.77 -20.08
CA TYR A 293 -15.30 -10.16 -18.87
C TYR A 293 -16.18 -10.98 -17.93
N SER A 294 -15.73 -12.17 -17.52
CA SER A 294 -16.45 -13.01 -16.56
C SER A 294 -16.08 -12.66 -15.12
N LEU A 295 -16.98 -13.01 -14.19
CA LEU A 295 -16.73 -12.87 -12.74
C LEU A 295 -15.50 -13.66 -12.32
N GLU A 296 -15.39 -14.89 -12.80
CA GLU A 296 -14.29 -15.81 -12.46
C GLU A 296 -12.92 -15.26 -12.92
N GLU A 297 -12.83 -14.80 -14.18
CA GLU A 297 -11.61 -14.17 -14.71
C GLU A 297 -11.25 -12.90 -13.92
N SER A 298 -12.22 -12.04 -13.64
CA SER A 298 -12.02 -10.81 -12.91
C SER A 298 -11.52 -11.06 -11.48
N ILE A 299 -12.08 -12.05 -10.77
CA ILE A 299 -11.62 -12.48 -9.44
C ILE A 299 -10.19 -13.01 -9.52
N SER A 300 -9.88 -13.86 -10.51
CA SER A 300 -8.53 -14.36 -10.72
C SER A 300 -7.52 -13.22 -10.92
N VAL A 301 -7.87 -12.22 -11.75
CA VAL A 301 -7.02 -11.05 -11.99
C VAL A 301 -6.84 -10.24 -10.71
N MET A 302 -7.92 -9.96 -9.97
CA MET A 302 -7.85 -9.20 -8.72
C MET A 302 -6.98 -9.90 -7.68
N ILE A 303 -7.14 -11.21 -7.47
CA ILE A 303 -6.31 -11.99 -6.55
C ILE A 303 -4.84 -11.91 -6.96
N LYS A 304 -4.51 -12.09 -8.23
CA LYS A 304 -3.14 -12.00 -8.74
C LYS A 304 -2.54 -10.61 -8.56
N GLN A 305 -3.28 -9.55 -8.88
CA GLN A 305 -2.79 -8.17 -8.76
C GLN A 305 -2.47 -7.79 -7.32
N TRP A 306 -3.33 -8.18 -6.39
CA TRP A 306 -3.06 -7.91 -4.98
C TRP A 306 -1.99 -8.82 -4.39
N SER A 307 -1.91 -10.10 -4.82
CA SER A 307 -0.83 -11.01 -4.42
C SER A 307 0.52 -10.55 -4.96
N TYR A 308 0.58 -10.03 -6.19
CA TYR A 308 1.80 -9.49 -6.78
C TYR A 308 2.35 -8.29 -6.00
N LYS A 309 1.47 -7.38 -5.55
CA LYS A 309 1.88 -6.26 -4.68
C LYS A 309 2.41 -6.73 -3.32
N GLN A 310 1.96 -7.89 -2.83
CA GLN A 310 2.46 -8.48 -1.57
C GLN A 310 3.79 -9.20 -1.72
N ASN A 311 4.06 -9.78 -2.88
CA ASN A 311 5.30 -10.51 -3.17
C ASN A 311 6.49 -9.58 -3.47
N ASN A 312 6.29 -8.28 -3.63
CA ASN A 312 7.38 -7.32 -3.62
C ASN A 312 8.01 -7.30 -2.23
N TYR A 313 9.34 -7.38 -2.19
CA TYR A 313 10.21 -7.61 -1.02
C TYR A 313 10.04 -6.63 0.15
N ASP A 314 9.31 -5.52 -0.03
CA ASP A 314 9.02 -4.56 1.03
C ASP A 314 7.73 -4.94 1.75
N LEU A 315 7.87 -5.80 2.77
CA LEU A 315 6.77 -6.18 3.68
C LEU A 315 6.31 -5.01 4.54
N GLU A 316 7.25 -4.12 4.84
CA GLU A 316 7.06 -2.84 5.48
C GLU A 316 7.93 -1.81 4.75
N TYR A 317 7.38 -0.65 4.42
CA TYR A 317 8.11 0.39 3.72
C TYR A 317 7.80 1.78 4.29
N LYS A 318 8.74 2.70 4.09
CA LYS A 318 8.55 4.10 4.44
C LYS A 318 7.92 4.83 3.26
N SER A 319 6.74 5.41 3.50
CA SER A 319 6.07 6.27 2.54
C SER A 319 6.54 7.70 2.77
N ARG A 320 7.54 8.14 2.03
CA ARG A 320 7.87 9.58 1.94
C ARG A 320 7.41 10.06 0.57
N GLY A 321 6.56 11.09 0.56
CA GLY A 321 6.19 11.79 -0.65
C GLY A 321 7.40 12.50 -1.28
N GLU A 322 7.25 12.87 -2.54
CA GLU A 322 8.28 13.59 -3.29
C GLU A 322 8.62 14.93 -2.62
N LYS A 323 9.90 15.23 -2.55
CA LYS A 323 10.55 16.49 -2.16
C LYS A 323 9.88 17.29 -1.03
N GLU A 324 10.50 17.25 0.13
CA GLU A 324 10.20 18.18 1.21
C GLU A 324 10.39 19.64 0.73
N PHE A 325 9.38 20.45 0.92
CA PHE A 325 9.48 21.88 0.70
C PHE A 325 9.98 22.56 1.99
N ILE A 326 11.11 23.25 1.92
CA ILE A 326 11.72 23.92 3.08
C ILE A 326 11.87 25.40 2.75
N ASP A 327 11.32 26.27 3.62
CA ASP A 327 11.53 27.72 3.56
C ASP A 327 11.77 28.29 4.96
N LYS A 328 11.87 29.64 5.09
CA LYS A 328 12.07 30.31 6.39
C LYS A 328 10.97 30.09 7.42
N ARG A 329 9.83 29.57 7.05
CA ARG A 329 8.68 29.25 7.93
C ARG A 329 8.75 27.83 8.45
N GLY A 330 9.57 26.94 7.83
CA GLY A 330 9.70 25.55 8.22
C GLY A 330 9.65 24.61 7.02
N LYS A 331 9.13 23.40 7.27
CA LYS A 331 9.17 22.28 6.34
C LYS A 331 7.76 21.74 6.09
N ILE A 332 7.47 21.40 4.83
CA ILE A 332 6.27 20.67 4.42
C ILE A 332 6.71 19.30 3.91
N SER A 333 6.18 18.25 4.51
CA SER A 333 6.39 16.87 4.07
C SER A 333 5.06 16.26 3.63
N ASN A 334 5.03 15.67 2.44
CA ASN A 334 3.85 14.98 1.91
C ASN A 334 4.07 13.47 2.01
N TYR A 335 2.99 12.73 2.23
CA TYR A 335 3.01 11.27 2.33
C TYR A 335 2.00 10.67 1.38
N GLU A 336 2.44 9.70 0.58
CA GLU A 336 1.54 8.94 -0.28
C GLU A 336 0.96 7.76 0.50
N LEU A 337 -0.35 7.64 0.46
CA LEU A 337 -1.07 6.53 1.08
C LEU A 337 -1.71 5.66 0.00
N THR A 338 -1.54 4.37 0.13
CA THR A 338 -2.08 3.36 -0.81
C THR A 338 -3.60 3.23 -0.74
N GLU A 339 -4.21 3.68 0.36
CA GLU A 339 -5.65 3.66 0.60
C GLU A 339 -6.10 4.97 1.26
N PRO A 340 -7.31 5.46 0.97
CA PRO A 340 -7.90 6.59 1.70
C PRO A 340 -8.00 6.29 3.20
N ILE A 341 -7.87 7.32 4.02
CA ILE A 341 -8.08 7.24 5.47
C ILE A 341 -9.33 8.04 5.85
N ASN A 342 -10.03 7.59 6.88
CA ASN A 342 -11.19 8.30 7.45
C ASN A 342 -11.14 8.37 8.98
N LEU A 343 -10.13 7.76 9.61
CA LEU A 343 -9.88 7.80 11.04
C LEU A 343 -8.39 8.03 11.30
N ILE A 344 -8.08 8.93 12.24
CA ILE A 344 -6.72 9.17 12.75
C ILE A 344 -6.71 8.85 14.24
N GLY A 345 -5.90 7.87 14.63
CA GLY A 345 -5.62 7.58 16.04
C GLY A 345 -4.37 8.35 16.49
N TYR A 346 -4.49 9.19 17.50
CA TYR A 346 -3.35 9.84 18.16
C TYR A 346 -2.89 8.94 19.32
N ILE A 347 -1.62 8.53 19.31
CA ILE A 347 -1.11 7.53 20.25
C ILE A 347 0.21 8.03 20.87
N GLU A 348 0.26 8.03 22.19
CA GLU A 348 1.46 8.27 22.96
C GLU A 348 2.06 6.95 23.47
N SER A 349 3.37 6.86 23.47
CA SER A 349 4.10 5.67 23.93
C SER A 349 5.36 6.07 24.68
N VAL A 350 5.54 5.50 25.87
CA VAL A 350 6.71 5.79 26.69
C VAL A 350 7.92 4.98 26.24
N LYS A 351 9.10 5.51 26.46
CA LYS A 351 10.39 4.84 26.23
C LYS A 351 10.41 3.45 26.84
N GLY A 352 10.91 2.49 26.08
CA GLY A 352 11.01 1.08 26.48
C GLY A 352 9.71 0.29 26.37
N SER A 353 8.57 0.93 26.07
CA SER A 353 7.32 0.22 25.84
C SER A 353 7.33 -0.55 24.52
N MET A 354 6.43 -1.51 24.41
CA MET A 354 6.22 -2.32 23.21
C MET A 354 4.74 -2.29 22.86
N ARG A 355 4.43 -2.04 21.58
CA ARG A 355 3.06 -2.09 21.03
C ARG A 355 3.00 -3.04 19.83
N ALA A 356 1.80 -3.28 19.37
CA ALA A 356 1.44 -4.25 18.34
C ALA A 356 1.64 -5.70 18.83
N ASN A 357 2.64 -6.47 18.38
CA ASN A 357 2.75 -7.91 18.59
C ASN A 357 1.53 -8.65 18.01
N HIS A 358 1.12 -8.22 16.81
CA HIS A 358 -0.04 -8.72 16.10
C HIS A 358 0.15 -8.62 14.59
N TYR A 359 -0.85 -9.04 13.84
CA TYR A 359 -0.94 -8.77 12.40
C TYR A 359 -2.37 -8.42 12.00
N HIS A 360 -2.50 -7.83 10.82
CA HIS A 360 -3.78 -7.52 10.19
C HIS A 360 -4.00 -8.46 9.00
N PRO A 361 -5.09 -9.25 8.96
CA PRO A 361 -5.34 -10.14 7.82
C PRO A 361 -5.64 -9.42 6.52
N VAL A 362 -6.24 -8.22 6.58
CA VAL A 362 -6.78 -7.51 5.41
C VAL A 362 -6.24 -6.10 5.28
N GLN A 363 -6.06 -5.40 6.39
CA GLN A 363 -5.69 -3.98 6.41
C GLN A 363 -4.18 -3.77 6.29
N GLU A 364 -3.77 -2.71 5.60
CA GLU A 364 -2.44 -2.12 5.76
C GLU A 364 -2.43 -1.25 7.01
N GLN A 365 -1.49 -1.46 7.93
CA GLN A 365 -1.27 -0.53 9.03
C GLN A 365 -0.37 0.61 8.57
N LYS A 366 -0.81 1.84 8.81
CA LYS A 366 -0.07 3.05 8.47
C LYS A 366 0.18 3.86 9.73
N VAL A 367 1.44 4.14 9.99
CA VAL A 367 1.90 4.86 11.19
C VAL A 367 2.77 6.04 10.78
N LEU A 368 2.36 7.27 11.08
CA LEU A 368 3.18 8.46 10.94
C LEU A 368 3.78 8.82 12.30
N LEU A 369 5.09 8.72 12.44
CA LEU A 369 5.79 9.11 13.66
C LEU A 369 5.97 10.63 13.70
N VAL A 370 5.27 11.29 14.61
CA VAL A 370 5.26 12.75 14.78
C VAL A 370 6.42 13.19 15.66
N LYS A 371 6.75 12.40 16.69
CA LYS A 371 7.84 12.69 17.64
C LYS A 371 8.43 11.41 18.17
N GLY A 372 9.75 11.41 18.43
CA GLY A 372 10.46 10.29 19.04
C GLY A 372 11.02 9.29 18.05
N GLN A 373 11.20 8.05 18.51
CA GLN A 373 11.79 6.97 17.72
C GLN A 373 11.31 5.60 18.21
N PHE A 374 11.13 4.66 17.28
CA PHE A 374 10.90 3.26 17.62
C PHE A 374 11.60 2.31 16.66
N ILE A 375 11.83 1.10 17.15
CA ILE A 375 12.30 -0.04 16.35
C ILE A 375 11.05 -0.78 15.88
N SER A 376 10.87 -0.90 14.56
CA SER A 376 9.86 -1.76 13.96
C SER A 376 10.48 -3.12 13.68
N ILE A 377 9.87 -4.17 14.21
CA ILE A 377 10.23 -5.57 13.94
C ILE A 377 9.05 -6.21 13.23
N TYR A 378 9.31 -6.86 12.12
CA TYR A 378 8.24 -7.47 11.33
C TYR A 378 8.68 -8.76 10.64
N LYS A 379 7.68 -9.60 10.32
CA LYS A 379 7.87 -10.91 9.67
C LYS A 379 6.67 -11.24 8.80
N SER A 380 6.90 -11.75 7.59
CA SER A 380 5.83 -12.31 6.77
C SER A 380 5.25 -13.57 7.40
N LEU A 381 3.93 -13.68 7.45
CA LEU A 381 3.23 -14.91 7.84
C LEU A 381 2.84 -15.79 6.66
N LEU A 382 3.06 -15.30 5.43
CA LEU A 382 2.83 -16.07 4.20
C LEU A 382 3.91 -17.13 3.97
N ASP A 383 5.11 -16.91 4.53
CA ASP A 383 6.20 -17.89 4.56
C ASP A 383 6.56 -18.21 6.02
N LYS A 384 6.35 -19.48 6.43
CA LYS A 384 6.73 -19.97 7.77
C LYS A 384 8.20 -19.74 8.09
N ASN A 385 9.02 -19.72 7.06
CA ASN A 385 10.47 -19.58 7.15
C ASN A 385 10.97 -18.15 6.99
N ALA A 386 10.09 -17.17 6.81
CA ALA A 386 10.49 -15.78 6.68
C ALA A 386 11.32 -15.32 7.90
N PRO A 387 12.41 -14.59 7.70
CA PRO A 387 13.17 -14.01 8.81
C PRO A 387 12.40 -12.88 9.48
N LYS A 388 12.72 -12.60 10.75
CA LYS A 388 12.37 -11.31 11.37
C LYS A 388 13.25 -10.22 10.74
N ILE A 389 12.64 -9.11 10.39
CA ILE A 389 13.32 -7.93 9.86
C ILE A 389 13.09 -6.78 10.84
N THR A 390 14.06 -5.90 10.99
CA THR A 390 14.01 -4.79 11.96
C THR A 390 14.40 -3.49 11.28
N HIS A 391 13.64 -2.41 11.47
CA HIS A 391 13.96 -1.06 11.00
C HIS A 391 13.88 -0.05 12.13
N VAL A 392 14.73 0.96 12.11
CA VAL A 392 14.58 2.14 12.97
C VAL A 392 13.68 3.15 12.27
N ILE A 393 12.65 3.57 12.98
CA ILE A 393 11.69 4.56 12.51
C ILE A 393 11.92 5.85 13.28
N ASN A 394 12.16 6.92 12.55
CA ASN A 394 12.49 8.23 13.10
C ASN A 394 11.33 9.21 12.90
N GLU A 395 11.38 10.30 13.62
CA GLU A 395 10.46 11.43 13.47
C GLU A 395 10.29 11.83 12.00
N GLY A 396 9.04 11.98 11.57
CA GLY A 396 8.67 12.26 10.18
C GLY A 396 8.67 11.05 9.25
N ASP A 397 8.98 9.85 9.71
CA ASP A 397 8.78 8.63 8.91
C ASP A 397 7.30 8.20 8.96
N CYS A 398 6.72 7.91 7.80
CA CYS A 398 5.44 7.21 7.67
C CYS A 398 5.71 5.77 7.24
N VAL A 399 5.28 4.83 8.07
CA VAL A 399 5.50 3.39 7.85
C VAL A 399 4.21 2.73 7.44
N VAL A 400 4.27 1.92 6.40
CA VAL A 400 3.15 1.12 5.91
C VAL A 400 3.50 -0.35 6.02
N THR A 401 2.82 -1.06 6.93
CA THR A 401 2.94 -2.51 7.13
C THR A 401 1.83 -3.23 6.39
N LYS A 402 2.19 -4.16 5.52
CA LYS A 402 1.25 -4.89 4.65
C LYS A 402 0.42 -5.93 5.44
N PRO A 403 -0.73 -6.35 4.90
CA PRO A 403 -1.51 -7.44 5.48
C PRO A 403 -0.70 -8.75 5.61
N ASN A 404 -1.04 -9.56 6.60
CA ASN A 404 -0.36 -10.81 6.96
C ASN A 404 1.15 -10.65 7.27
N VAL A 405 1.54 -9.45 7.68
CA VAL A 405 2.85 -9.17 8.26
C VAL A 405 2.68 -8.97 9.76
N ALA A 406 3.20 -9.93 10.54
CA ALA A 406 3.30 -9.74 11.98
C ALA A 406 4.31 -8.63 12.27
N HIS A 407 3.94 -7.69 13.12
CA HIS A 407 4.78 -6.54 13.42
C HIS A 407 4.70 -6.15 14.90
N THR A 408 5.77 -5.51 15.34
CA THR A 408 5.96 -5.02 16.72
C THR A 408 6.71 -3.71 16.68
N MET A 409 6.33 -2.78 17.55
CA MET A 409 7.00 -1.50 17.74
C MET A 409 7.62 -1.46 19.14
N VAL A 410 8.94 -1.27 19.23
CA VAL A 410 9.68 -1.09 20.50
C VAL A 410 10.16 0.34 20.55
N PHE A 411 9.65 1.12 21.50
CA PHE A 411 9.92 2.55 21.60
C PHE A 411 11.24 2.82 22.31
N THR A 412 12.13 3.54 21.64
CA THR A 412 13.46 3.90 22.16
C THR A 412 13.47 5.23 22.87
N GLU A 413 12.43 6.05 22.64
CA GLU A 413 12.16 7.36 23.24
C GLU A 413 10.67 7.50 23.50
N ASP A 414 10.30 8.49 24.34
CA ASP A 414 8.91 8.90 24.46
C ASP A 414 8.43 9.41 23.10
N SER A 415 7.42 8.79 22.59
CA SER A 415 7.04 8.93 21.19
C SER A 415 5.56 9.26 21.02
N ILE A 416 5.26 10.03 19.96
CA ILE A 416 3.90 10.35 19.52
C ILE A 416 3.77 9.92 18.07
N PHE A 417 2.76 9.13 17.77
CA PHE A 417 2.50 8.74 16.40
C PHE A 417 1.01 8.77 16.05
N LEU A 418 0.73 8.97 14.78
CA LEU A 418 -0.60 8.88 14.21
C LEU A 418 -0.80 7.51 13.56
N ASN A 419 -1.84 6.80 13.98
CA ASN A 419 -2.32 5.62 13.27
C ASN A 419 -3.36 6.06 12.24
N LEU A 420 -3.08 5.86 10.96
CA LEU A 420 -3.89 6.31 9.83
C LEU A 420 -4.72 5.14 9.34
N VAL A 421 -6.02 5.18 9.62
CA VAL A 421 -6.91 4.02 9.44
C VAL A 421 -7.96 4.30 8.38
N ARG A 422 -8.28 3.28 7.59
CA ARG A 422 -9.46 3.23 6.75
C ARG A 422 -10.51 2.36 7.42
N GLY A 423 -11.71 2.91 7.64
CA GLY A 423 -12.82 2.23 8.30
C GLY A 423 -12.88 2.51 9.80
N GLU A 424 -13.80 1.85 10.47
CA GLU A 424 -13.96 1.97 11.92
C GLU A 424 -12.92 1.10 12.63
N ARG A 425 -12.49 1.55 13.81
CA ARG A 425 -11.53 0.80 14.65
C ARG A 425 -12.29 -0.24 15.47
N GLU A 426 -12.89 -1.21 14.81
CA GLU A 426 -13.54 -2.33 15.47
C GLU A 426 -12.54 -3.48 15.66
N HIS A 427 -12.21 -3.76 16.92
CA HIS A 427 -11.33 -4.88 17.27
C HIS A 427 -12.06 -6.22 17.36
N GLU A 428 -13.38 -6.21 17.51
CA GLU A 428 -14.18 -7.41 17.83
C GLU A 428 -14.92 -8.01 16.63
N ASN A 429 -15.22 -7.22 15.62
CA ASN A 429 -15.88 -7.70 14.41
C ASN A 429 -14.89 -7.74 13.24
N TYR A 430 -14.87 -8.84 12.52
CA TYR A 430 -14.02 -9.20 11.36
C TYR A 430 -14.01 -8.18 10.21
N GLY A 431 -14.03 -6.89 10.54
CA GLY A 431 -13.90 -5.79 9.60
C GLY A 431 -12.49 -5.65 9.02
N ILE A 432 -12.31 -4.63 8.17
CA ILE A 432 -11.03 -4.31 7.52
C ILE A 432 -9.91 -4.06 8.55
N THR A 433 -10.25 -3.58 9.75
CA THR A 433 -9.31 -3.22 10.83
C THR A 433 -9.01 -4.36 11.81
N HIS A 434 -9.50 -5.58 11.55
CA HIS A 434 -9.31 -6.72 12.44
C HIS A 434 -7.84 -7.02 12.70
N THR A 435 -7.50 -7.24 13.96
CA THR A 435 -6.15 -7.61 14.41
C THR A 435 -6.15 -8.98 15.05
N LEU A 436 -5.14 -9.79 14.75
CA LEU A 436 -4.92 -11.09 15.35
C LEU A 436 -3.61 -11.09 16.15
N PRO A 437 -3.61 -11.49 17.44
CA PRO A 437 -2.41 -11.55 18.25
C PRO A 437 -1.35 -12.47 17.63
N TYR A 438 -0.10 -12.00 17.62
CA TYR A 438 1.06 -12.76 17.22
C TYR A 438 2.28 -12.30 18.01
N PRO A 439 2.76 -13.08 19.01
CA PRO A 439 3.87 -12.71 19.88
C PRO A 439 5.20 -12.78 19.11
N LEU A 440 5.48 -11.75 18.30
CA LEU A 440 6.68 -11.69 17.45
C LEU A 440 7.94 -11.42 18.24
N VAL A 441 7.86 -10.60 19.30
CA VAL A 441 9.00 -10.17 20.13
C VAL A 441 8.70 -10.44 21.59
N SER A 442 9.60 -11.14 22.28
CA SER A 442 9.51 -11.37 23.73
C SER A 442 10.05 -10.17 24.52
N ASN A 443 9.83 -10.18 25.83
CA ASN A 443 10.37 -9.14 26.72
C ASN A 443 11.91 -9.18 26.80
N GLU A 444 12.50 -10.34 26.68
CA GLU A 444 13.96 -10.55 26.65
C GLU A 444 14.54 -9.99 25.36
N GLU A 445 13.97 -10.35 24.20
CA GLU A 445 14.36 -9.78 22.90
C GLU A 445 14.22 -8.25 22.88
N ARG A 446 13.16 -7.70 23.48
CA ARG A 446 12.98 -6.25 23.61
C ARG A 446 14.15 -5.59 24.34
N LYS A 447 14.60 -6.17 25.47
CA LYS A 447 15.73 -5.66 26.22
C LYS A 447 17.03 -5.70 25.40
N GLU A 448 17.28 -6.81 24.71
CA GLU A 448 18.45 -6.96 23.84
C GLU A 448 18.47 -5.92 22.71
N LEU A 449 17.33 -5.71 22.05
CA LEU A 449 17.19 -4.70 20.99
C LEU A 449 17.54 -3.31 21.50
N LEU A 450 17.03 -2.91 22.67
CA LEU A 450 17.29 -1.60 23.26
C LEU A 450 18.76 -1.38 23.65
N GLN A 451 19.53 -2.46 23.90
CA GLN A 451 20.96 -2.38 24.20
C GLN A 451 21.83 -2.22 22.94
N ASN A 452 21.47 -2.87 21.85
CA ASN A 452 22.32 -2.98 20.64
C ASN A 452 22.16 -1.81 19.66
N TYR A 453 21.04 -1.13 19.64
CA TYR A 453 20.89 0.12 18.88
C TYR A 453 21.57 1.30 19.57
N LYS A 454 22.28 2.12 18.79
CA LYS A 454 22.98 3.32 19.25
C LYS A 454 22.20 4.57 18.85
N PHE A 455 21.65 5.22 19.86
CA PHE A 455 20.80 6.42 19.70
C PHE A 455 21.57 7.72 19.96
N ASP A 456 22.77 7.61 20.55
CA ASP A 456 23.71 8.68 20.83
C ASP A 456 24.99 8.54 20.00
N CYS A 457 25.67 9.62 19.80
CA CYS A 457 26.97 9.62 19.15
C CYS A 457 28.03 9.00 20.08
N ARG A 458 28.69 7.96 19.62
CA ARG A 458 29.71 7.22 20.38
C ARG A 458 30.97 8.07 20.65
N LEU A 459 31.14 9.20 19.93
CA LEU A 459 32.31 10.07 20.09
C LEU A 459 32.00 11.24 21.04
N CYS A 460 30.89 11.97 20.81
CA CYS A 460 30.58 13.18 21.61
C CYS A 460 29.40 13.01 22.57
N GLY A 461 28.68 11.87 22.54
CA GLY A 461 27.49 11.63 23.36
C GLY A 461 26.23 12.41 22.91
N GLY A 462 26.31 13.19 21.83
CA GLY A 462 25.18 13.98 21.34
C GLY A 462 24.14 13.12 20.65
N PHE A 463 22.87 13.59 20.61
CA PHE A 463 21.74 12.85 20.03
C PHE A 463 21.38 13.32 18.61
N ASN A 464 22.11 14.28 18.04
CA ASN A 464 21.83 14.83 16.71
C ASN A 464 22.37 13.91 15.60
N LEU A 465 21.88 12.66 15.61
CA LEU A 465 22.26 11.64 14.63
C LEU A 465 21.30 11.66 13.44
N LYS A 466 21.86 11.77 12.23
CA LYS A 466 21.12 11.69 10.96
C LYS A 466 21.54 10.44 10.21
N ARG A 467 20.58 9.58 9.86
CA ARG A 467 20.87 8.42 9.02
C ARG A 467 21.19 8.88 7.60
N VAL A 468 22.39 8.54 7.12
CA VAL A 468 22.88 8.94 5.79
C VAL A 468 22.87 7.78 4.79
N ILE A 469 23.04 6.55 5.26
CA ILE A 469 23.01 5.34 4.43
C ILE A 469 22.23 4.24 5.15
N SER A 470 21.40 3.52 4.43
CA SER A 470 20.84 2.23 4.84
C SER A 470 20.93 1.26 3.67
N ILE A 471 21.59 0.14 3.89
CA ILE A 471 21.70 -0.96 2.92
C ILE A 471 20.70 -2.08 3.29
N GLY A 472 19.83 -1.83 4.26
CA GLY A 472 18.85 -2.79 4.78
C GLY A 472 19.51 -3.85 5.65
N TYR A 473 18.90 -5.04 5.68
CA TYR A 473 19.39 -6.18 6.46
C TYR A 473 20.42 -6.96 5.69
N GLN A 474 21.56 -7.18 6.32
CA GLN A 474 22.68 -7.92 5.75
C GLN A 474 23.10 -9.04 6.69
N PRO A 475 23.52 -10.20 6.17
CA PRO A 475 24.20 -11.20 6.96
C PRO A 475 25.56 -10.66 7.39
N LEU A 476 26.14 -11.28 8.42
CA LEU A 476 27.51 -10.96 8.79
C LEU A 476 28.49 -11.36 7.67
N ALA A 477 29.34 -10.42 7.30
CA ALA A 477 30.41 -10.69 6.34
C ALA A 477 31.27 -11.87 6.83
N ASN A 478 31.65 -12.75 5.92
CA ASN A 478 32.45 -13.96 6.20
C ASN A 478 31.76 -15.05 7.06
N ASN A 479 30.45 -14.92 7.34
CA ASN A 479 29.66 -15.97 7.96
C ASN A 479 29.11 -16.93 6.89
N LEU A 480 29.98 -17.70 6.24
CA LEU A 480 29.59 -18.60 5.16
C LEU A 480 28.77 -19.78 5.69
N LEU A 481 27.58 -19.97 5.08
CA LEU A 481 26.69 -21.06 5.43
C LEU A 481 27.25 -22.41 5.02
N LYS A 482 27.13 -23.42 5.88
CA LYS A 482 27.62 -24.78 5.61
C LYS A 482 26.69 -25.57 4.70
N THR A 483 25.39 -25.24 4.70
CA THR A 483 24.39 -25.92 3.89
C THR A 483 23.40 -24.91 3.29
N ARG A 484 22.75 -25.26 2.18
CA ARG A 484 21.71 -24.42 1.54
C ARG A 484 20.46 -24.22 2.41
N THR A 485 20.23 -25.10 3.36
CA THR A 485 19.07 -25.04 4.26
C THR A 485 19.34 -24.26 5.54
N GLN A 486 20.59 -23.96 5.82
CA GLN A 486 20.97 -23.14 6.97
C GLN A 486 20.52 -21.70 6.72
N LYS A 487 19.88 -21.09 7.73
CA LYS A 487 19.48 -19.69 7.70
C LYS A 487 20.57 -18.81 8.28
N ASP A 488 20.77 -17.68 7.63
CA ASP A 488 21.67 -16.64 8.14
C ASP A 488 20.94 -15.72 9.11
N GLU A 489 21.65 -15.24 10.11
CA GLU A 489 21.16 -14.20 11.00
C GLU A 489 21.41 -12.85 10.32
N MET A 490 20.37 -12.02 10.24
CA MET A 490 20.38 -10.77 9.50
C MET A 490 20.40 -9.58 10.45
N PHE A 491 21.27 -8.61 10.19
CA PHE A 491 21.43 -7.40 11.00
C PHE A 491 21.27 -6.14 10.16
N PRO A 492 20.75 -5.03 10.73
CA PRO A 492 20.67 -3.76 10.00
C PRO A 492 22.07 -3.22 9.73
N LEU A 493 22.33 -2.87 8.48
CA LEU A 493 23.55 -2.21 8.06
C LEU A 493 23.23 -0.78 7.65
N GLU A 494 23.30 0.11 8.63
CA GLU A 494 22.97 1.52 8.51
C GLU A 494 24.07 2.38 9.13
N MET A 495 24.29 3.56 8.54
CA MET A 495 25.26 4.53 9.04
C MET A 495 24.56 5.82 9.40
N ASN A 496 24.83 6.30 10.60
CA ASN A 496 24.42 7.60 11.12
C ASN A 496 25.60 8.59 11.09
N TYR A 497 25.29 9.83 10.74
CA TYR A 497 26.18 10.97 10.82
C TYR A 497 25.76 11.86 11.99
N CYS A 498 26.69 12.20 12.86
CA CYS A 498 26.45 13.14 13.95
C CYS A 498 26.65 14.58 13.44
N ALA A 499 25.59 15.39 13.51
CA ALA A 499 25.68 16.79 13.09
C ALA A 499 26.45 17.69 14.08
N ASP A 500 26.70 17.22 15.32
CA ASP A 500 27.41 17.99 16.35
C ASP A 500 28.93 17.85 16.22
N CYS A 501 29.44 16.66 15.94
CA CYS A 501 30.89 16.40 15.89
C CYS A 501 31.37 15.78 14.59
N HIS A 502 30.50 15.60 13.60
CA HIS A 502 30.79 15.07 12.26
C HIS A 502 31.24 13.59 12.24
N ASN A 503 31.06 12.85 13.34
CA ASN A 503 31.33 11.43 13.39
C ASN A 503 30.33 10.62 12.56
N CYS A 504 30.81 9.60 11.86
CA CYS A 504 29.98 8.60 11.22
C CYS A 504 30.06 7.29 12.00
N GLN A 505 28.92 6.67 12.31
CA GLN A 505 28.85 5.44 13.08
C GLN A 505 27.74 4.51 12.60
N LEU A 506 27.87 3.23 12.86
CA LEU A 506 26.77 2.27 12.64
C LEU A 506 25.64 2.54 13.64
N SER A 507 24.40 2.43 13.18
CA SER A 507 23.20 2.53 14.02
C SER A 507 23.02 1.32 14.92
N PHE A 508 23.48 0.16 14.47
CA PHE A 508 23.41 -1.11 15.17
C PHE A 508 24.81 -1.71 15.34
N VAL A 509 25.15 -2.16 16.53
CA VAL A 509 26.43 -2.78 16.85
C VAL A 509 26.20 -4.25 17.19
N VAL A 510 26.61 -5.12 16.29
CA VAL A 510 26.56 -6.57 16.52
C VAL A 510 27.55 -6.94 17.63
N ASP A 511 27.17 -7.85 18.53
CA ASP A 511 28.06 -8.37 19.56
C ASP A 511 29.38 -8.88 18.90
N PRO A 512 30.54 -8.34 19.29
CA PRO A 512 31.83 -8.75 18.74
C PRO A 512 32.09 -10.27 18.82
N LYS A 513 31.54 -10.95 19.83
CA LYS A 513 31.65 -12.40 19.97
C LYS A 513 30.94 -13.15 18.85
N LYS A 514 29.82 -12.65 18.33
CA LYS A 514 29.13 -13.21 17.14
C LYS A 514 29.97 -13.04 15.89
N MET A 515 30.67 -11.92 15.75
CA MET A 515 31.44 -11.57 14.54
C MET A 515 32.81 -12.24 14.50
N PHE A 516 33.54 -12.29 15.64
CA PHE A 516 34.96 -12.50 15.65
C PHE A 516 35.43 -13.78 16.41
N THR A 517 34.57 -14.49 17.14
CA THR A 517 34.97 -15.70 17.86
C THR A 517 35.50 -16.79 16.91
N HIS A 518 34.94 -16.91 15.73
CA HIS A 518 35.37 -17.78 14.65
C HIS A 518 35.38 -17.01 13.34
N TYR A 519 36.54 -16.77 12.74
CA TYR A 519 36.65 -15.95 11.55
C TYR A 519 37.31 -16.73 10.42
N LEU A 520 36.76 -16.61 9.19
CA LEU A 520 37.23 -17.43 8.06
C LEU A 520 38.29 -16.74 7.20
N TYR A 521 38.35 -15.41 7.24
CA TYR A 521 39.28 -14.67 6.39
C TYR A 521 40.68 -14.64 6.99
N VAL A 522 41.65 -15.09 6.21
CA VAL A 522 43.11 -15.10 6.53
C VAL A 522 43.76 -14.04 5.66
N THR A 523 44.27 -12.96 6.28
CA THR A 523 44.73 -11.77 5.54
C THR A 523 45.98 -12.06 4.68
N SER A 524 46.86 -12.97 5.09
CA SER A 524 48.06 -13.30 4.33
C SER A 524 47.81 -14.04 3.01
N THR A 525 46.59 -14.46 2.73
CA THR A 525 46.20 -15.00 1.42
C THR A 525 46.19 -13.94 0.30
N SER A 526 46.21 -12.66 0.64
CA SER A 526 46.30 -11.55 -0.30
C SER A 526 47.74 -11.06 -0.45
N THR A 527 48.34 -11.23 -1.62
CA THR A 527 49.71 -10.75 -1.92
C THR A 527 49.81 -9.22 -1.76
N ALA A 528 48.82 -8.47 -2.18
CA ALA A 528 48.76 -7.02 -2.01
C ALA A 528 48.80 -6.60 -0.54
N MET A 529 48.12 -7.35 0.36
CA MET A 529 48.16 -7.06 1.79
C MET A 529 49.53 -7.42 2.39
N VAL A 530 50.17 -8.50 1.93
CA VAL A 530 51.52 -8.84 2.35
C VAL A 530 52.51 -7.74 2.00
N GLU A 531 52.47 -7.22 0.77
CA GLU A 531 53.32 -6.11 0.32
C GLU A 531 53.03 -4.83 1.10
N HIS A 532 51.75 -4.52 1.33
CA HIS A 532 51.32 -3.37 2.12
C HIS A 532 51.96 -3.39 3.51
N PHE A 533 51.83 -4.47 4.26
CA PHE A 533 52.38 -4.56 5.62
C PHE A 533 53.89 -4.59 5.66
N GLN A 534 54.57 -5.16 4.64
CA GLN A 534 56.01 -5.05 4.50
C GLN A 534 56.47 -3.60 4.37
N ASN A 535 55.78 -2.82 3.53
CA ASN A 535 56.11 -1.41 3.31
C ASN A 535 55.72 -0.57 4.54
N ALA A 536 54.58 -0.83 5.18
CA ALA A 536 54.18 -0.16 6.41
C ALA A 536 55.19 -0.38 7.54
N ALA A 537 55.65 -1.60 7.73
CA ALA A 537 56.69 -1.88 8.73
C ALA A 537 57.99 -1.11 8.49
N LYS A 538 58.49 -1.04 7.23
CA LYS A 538 59.68 -0.25 6.87
C LYS A 538 59.46 1.25 7.22
N ASN A 539 58.31 1.78 6.88
CA ASN A 539 57.96 3.18 7.18
C ASN A 539 57.90 3.46 8.67
N TYR A 540 57.24 2.60 9.45
CA TYR A 540 57.14 2.76 10.90
C TYR A 540 58.51 2.68 11.58
N ILE A 541 59.38 1.72 11.15
CA ILE A 541 60.74 1.60 11.67
C ILE A 541 61.49 2.90 11.45
N LYS A 542 61.43 3.50 10.27
CA LYS A 542 62.09 4.76 9.94
C LYS A 542 61.51 5.96 10.71
N GLU A 543 60.22 6.08 10.69
CA GLU A 543 59.49 7.21 11.27
C GLU A 543 59.63 7.28 12.79
N PHE A 544 59.40 6.14 13.45
CA PHE A 544 59.47 6.04 14.93
C PHE A 544 60.86 5.60 15.46
N LYS A 545 61.84 5.47 14.58
CA LYS A 545 63.21 5.04 14.94
C LYS A 545 63.24 3.73 15.76
N LEU A 546 62.41 2.78 15.36
CA LEU A 546 62.23 1.50 16.08
C LEU A 546 63.49 0.66 16.00
N THR A 547 63.83 -0.04 17.10
CA THR A 547 64.98 -0.91 17.19
C THR A 547 64.60 -2.34 17.62
N PRO A 548 65.20 -3.39 17.03
CA PRO A 548 64.80 -4.77 17.28
C PRO A 548 64.89 -5.22 18.74
N LYS A 549 65.81 -4.62 19.53
CA LYS A 549 66.05 -5.02 20.91
C LYS A 549 65.20 -4.26 21.95
N LYS A 550 64.85 -3.01 21.68
CA LYS A 550 64.21 -2.12 22.67
C LYS A 550 62.71 -1.89 22.38
N SER A 551 62.28 -1.89 21.10
CA SER A 551 60.91 -1.55 20.74
C SER A 551 59.96 -2.70 20.95
N TYR A 552 58.77 -2.38 21.44
CA TYR A 552 57.62 -3.30 21.54
C TYR A 552 56.65 -3.00 20.40
N ILE A 553 56.23 -4.04 19.70
CA ILE A 553 55.23 -3.94 18.61
C ILE A 553 54.05 -4.79 19.01
N ILE A 554 52.90 -4.13 19.19
CA ILE A 554 51.63 -4.80 19.51
C ILE A 554 50.66 -4.52 18.38
N ASP A 555 50.04 -5.57 17.87
CA ASP A 555 48.99 -5.49 16.85
C ASP A 555 47.68 -6.04 17.41
N VAL A 556 46.66 -5.20 17.48
CA VAL A 556 45.32 -5.55 17.99
C VAL A 556 44.40 -5.83 16.83
N GLY A 557 43.80 -7.02 16.79
CA GLY A 557 43.11 -7.57 15.60
C GLY A 557 44.14 -8.15 14.61
N SER A 558 45.15 -8.79 15.14
CA SER A 558 46.37 -9.16 14.38
C SER A 558 46.18 -10.20 13.27
N ASN A 559 44.99 -10.77 13.15
CA ASN A 559 44.68 -11.84 12.23
C ASN A 559 45.73 -12.94 12.32
N ASP A 560 46.27 -13.45 11.23
CA ASP A 560 47.31 -14.49 11.17
C ASP A 560 48.74 -13.96 11.44
N GLY A 561 48.85 -12.73 11.94
CA GLY A 561 50.12 -12.08 12.27
C GLY A 561 50.79 -11.38 11.08
N ILE A 562 50.06 -11.13 10.01
CA ILE A 562 50.61 -10.56 8.75
C ILE A 562 51.36 -9.24 8.98
N ALA A 563 50.83 -8.33 9.83
CA ALA A 563 51.47 -7.05 10.12
C ALA A 563 52.73 -7.20 11.01
N LEU A 564 52.78 -8.24 11.83
CA LEU A 564 53.93 -8.55 12.72
C LEU A 564 55.03 -9.32 12.02
N LYS A 565 54.72 -10.05 10.94
CA LYS A 565 55.67 -10.89 10.19
C LYS A 565 56.89 -10.13 9.65
N PRO A 566 56.74 -8.91 9.06
CA PRO A 566 57.90 -8.10 8.66
C PRO A 566 58.82 -7.74 9.82
N PHE A 567 58.30 -7.42 10.99
CA PHE A 567 59.10 -7.13 12.19
C PHE A 567 59.81 -8.38 12.69
N GLN A 568 59.18 -9.55 12.67
CA GLN A 568 59.81 -10.83 12.99
C GLN A 568 61.00 -11.10 12.07
N ASN A 569 60.83 -10.90 10.76
CA ASN A 569 61.88 -11.09 9.77
C ASN A 569 63.09 -10.17 10.02
N LEU A 570 62.81 -8.96 10.51
CA LEU A 570 63.84 -7.95 10.88
C LEU A 570 64.35 -8.12 12.32
N LYS A 571 64.09 -9.30 12.94
CA LYS A 571 64.64 -9.73 14.25
C LYS A 571 64.13 -8.89 15.43
N PHE A 572 62.97 -8.26 15.34
CA PHE A 572 62.33 -7.68 16.52
C PHE A 572 61.93 -8.79 17.49
N LYS A 573 62.28 -8.62 18.77
CA LYS A 573 62.07 -9.66 19.80
C LYS A 573 60.73 -9.49 20.52
N ASN A 574 60.31 -8.27 20.69
CA ASN A 574 59.11 -7.92 21.47
C ASN A 574 57.93 -7.62 20.52
N ILE A 575 57.41 -8.69 19.94
CA ILE A 575 56.21 -8.62 19.08
C ILE A 575 55.07 -9.42 19.70
N LEU A 576 53.87 -8.89 19.70
CA LEU A 576 52.67 -9.51 20.26
C LEU A 576 51.45 -9.21 19.38
N GLY A 577 50.73 -10.22 18.99
CA GLY A 577 49.41 -10.13 18.39
C GLY A 577 48.32 -10.35 19.44
N ILE A 578 47.21 -9.66 19.31
CA ILE A 578 45.98 -9.92 20.04
C ILE A 578 44.90 -10.20 18.99
N GLU A 579 44.29 -11.38 19.02
CA GLU A 579 43.33 -11.83 18.00
C GLU A 579 42.12 -12.49 18.65
N PRO A 580 40.90 -11.97 18.46
CA PRO A 580 39.69 -12.55 19.04
C PRO A 580 39.31 -13.89 18.39
N ALA A 581 39.61 -14.12 17.12
CA ALA A 581 39.30 -15.37 16.43
C ALA A 581 40.27 -16.49 16.82
N LYS A 582 39.79 -17.42 17.65
CA LYS A 582 40.58 -18.53 18.18
C LYS A 582 41.22 -19.39 17.07
N ASN A 583 40.54 -19.62 15.96
CA ASN A 583 41.06 -20.37 14.82
C ASN A 583 42.18 -19.60 14.11
N ILE A 584 42.12 -18.29 14.01
CA ILE A 584 43.11 -17.44 13.35
C ILE A 584 44.35 -17.24 14.24
N ALA A 585 44.16 -16.96 15.54
CA ALA A 585 45.27 -16.88 16.49
C ALA A 585 46.13 -18.15 16.51
N LYS A 586 45.51 -19.32 16.33
CA LYS A 586 46.25 -20.60 16.17
C LYS A 586 47.14 -20.62 14.92
N ILE A 587 46.72 -20.00 13.81
CA ILE A 587 47.50 -19.91 12.57
C ILE A 587 48.72 -19.02 12.82
N ALA A 588 48.56 -17.85 13.42
CA ALA A 588 49.65 -16.94 13.77
C ALA A 588 50.69 -17.63 14.66
N ASN A 589 50.24 -18.29 15.73
CA ASN A 589 51.12 -19.01 16.65
C ASN A 589 51.89 -20.17 15.95
N LYS A 590 51.30 -20.88 14.98
CA LYS A 590 52.03 -21.89 14.18
C LYS A 590 53.17 -21.28 13.37
N THR A 591 53.03 -20.01 12.96
CA THR A 591 54.10 -19.29 12.24
C THR A 591 55.11 -18.63 13.18
N LYS A 592 55.07 -18.96 14.47
CA LYS A 592 55.93 -18.45 15.54
C LYS A 592 55.73 -16.93 15.82
N ILE A 593 54.59 -16.37 15.51
CA ILE A 593 54.18 -15.03 15.92
C ILE A 593 53.36 -15.18 17.19
N LYS A 594 53.92 -14.78 18.35
CA LYS A 594 53.19 -14.84 19.61
C LYS A 594 51.88 -14.05 19.50
N THR A 595 50.76 -14.75 19.61
CA THR A 595 49.42 -14.16 19.51
C THR A 595 48.57 -14.68 20.64
N GLU A 596 47.99 -13.76 21.42
CA GLU A 596 47.04 -14.05 22.48
C GLU A 596 45.61 -13.96 21.95
N ASN A 597 44.78 -14.92 22.37
CA ASN A 597 43.36 -14.91 22.00
C ASN A 597 42.58 -14.05 23.00
N GLY A 598 42.07 -12.91 22.55
CA GLY A 598 41.33 -11.95 23.37
C GLY A 598 40.69 -10.84 22.56
N TYR A 599 39.87 -10.07 23.26
CA TYR A 599 39.15 -8.90 22.72
C TYR A 599 39.77 -7.61 23.24
#